data_e3b6d33a6745f7edee3d902893e7563c
#
_entry.id   e3b6d33a6745f7edee3d902893e7563c
#
_cell.length_a   1.000
_cell.length_b   1.000
_cell.length_c   1.000
_cell.angle_alpha   90.00
_cell.angle_beta   90.00
_cell.angle_gamma   90.00
#
_symmetry.space_group_name_H-M   'P 1'
#
loop_
_entity.id
_entity.type
_entity.pdbx_description
1 polymer ?
#
loop_
_entity_poly.entity_id
_entity_poly.type
_entity_poly.pdbx_seq_one_letter_code
_entity_poly.pdbx_strand_id
1 'polypeptide(L)'
;MELKSKRDRLQVGLLLLPGLLVFALFTIYPIVKLLYMSFLQWDLGSMLHQKFIGLQNYIDVLSDETFRIAFANTLLYTLVTVPGQMILGLLAAVLINAIPRFRVTFRVIYYIPVITSWVIVSLIFRYIFNTEGMLNYVLTNVLHLTVSNIRWLDSRWGGLTVAMMLGIWKGVGWNLVVFLAALQSVPQELYESAGIDGCGAFQKFFYVTLPSIKPTILFALVMLTIGGFTHLGTCYHAACFTGINRGAGDGKFVMKVDIVCGW
;
A
#
# COMPACT_ATOMS: atom_id res chain seq x y z
N MET A 1 26.22 -22.15 11.09
CA MET A 1 27.64 -21.80 10.84
C MET A 1 28.14 -21.05 12.08
N GLU A 2 28.79 -21.74 13.01
CA GLU A 2 29.32 -21.14 14.24
C GLU A 2 30.63 -20.40 13.93
N LEU A 3 30.64 -19.10 14.20
CA LEU A 3 31.85 -18.26 14.14
C LEU A 3 32.83 -18.69 15.25
N LYS A 4 33.71 -19.66 14.97
CA LYS A 4 34.58 -20.29 15.94
C LYS A 4 35.84 -19.47 16.30
N SER A 5 36.23 -18.44 15.49
CA SER A 5 37.46 -17.68 15.72
C SER A 5 37.20 -16.19 15.91
N LYS A 6 37.98 -15.53 16.80
CA LYS A 6 38.01 -14.05 16.91
C LYS A 6 38.32 -13.37 15.56
N ARG A 7 39.14 -14.00 14.74
CA ARG A 7 39.57 -13.55 13.42
C ARG A 7 38.39 -13.55 12.42
N ASP A 8 37.51 -14.58 12.46
CA ASP A 8 36.34 -14.69 11.62
C ASP A 8 35.31 -13.59 11.96
N ARG A 9 35.13 -13.29 13.25
CA ARG A 9 34.26 -12.20 13.71
C ARG A 9 34.75 -10.84 13.27
N LEU A 10 36.06 -10.61 13.29
CA LEU A 10 36.66 -9.35 12.85
C LEU A 10 36.54 -9.18 11.33
N GLN A 11 36.74 -10.25 10.55
CA GLN A 11 36.56 -10.23 9.11
C GLN A 11 35.10 -9.95 8.72
N VAL A 12 34.15 -10.62 9.36
CA VAL A 12 32.70 -10.38 9.16
C VAL A 12 32.33 -8.94 9.56
N GLY A 13 32.85 -8.43 10.69
CA GLY A 13 32.65 -7.05 11.11
C GLY A 13 33.17 -6.03 10.08
N LEU A 14 34.38 -6.22 9.56
CA LEU A 14 34.98 -5.38 8.55
C LEU A 14 34.20 -5.39 7.22
N LEU A 15 33.70 -6.57 6.80
CA LEU A 15 32.87 -6.69 5.59
C LEU A 15 31.50 -6.03 5.73
N LEU A 16 30.91 -6.07 6.93
CA LEU A 16 29.60 -5.44 7.21
C LEU A 16 29.72 -3.93 7.46
N LEU A 17 30.89 -3.44 7.86
CA LEU A 17 31.10 -2.05 8.29
C LEU A 17 30.67 -1.01 7.24
N PRO A 18 30.99 -1.12 5.93
CA PRO A 18 30.56 -0.15 4.94
C PRO A 18 29.02 -0.07 4.86
N GLY A 19 28.33 -1.23 4.83
CA GLY A 19 26.88 -1.30 4.81
C GLY A 19 26.23 -0.72 6.08
N LEU A 20 26.80 -1.04 7.24
CA LEU A 20 26.34 -0.51 8.52
C LEU A 20 26.54 1.00 8.64
N LEU A 21 27.64 1.54 8.11
CA LEU A 21 27.88 2.99 8.09
C LEU A 21 26.84 3.72 7.24
N VAL A 22 26.59 3.21 6.04
CA VAL A 22 25.56 3.79 5.15
C VAL A 22 24.18 3.69 5.82
N PHE A 23 23.83 2.57 6.39
CA PHE A 23 22.57 2.38 7.12
C PHE A 23 22.46 3.33 8.33
N ALA A 24 23.53 3.45 9.15
CA ALA A 24 23.54 4.34 10.28
C ALA A 24 23.40 5.81 9.88
N LEU A 25 24.10 6.24 8.81
CA LEU A 25 24.10 7.63 8.34
C LEU A 25 22.77 8.02 7.67
N PHE A 26 22.21 7.15 6.82
CA PHE A 26 21.05 7.51 6.00
C PHE A 26 19.72 7.02 6.59
N THR A 27 19.74 6.10 7.55
CA THR A 27 18.51 5.59 8.17
C THR A 27 18.44 5.94 9.65
N ILE A 28 19.42 5.53 10.46
CA ILE A 28 19.36 5.72 11.91
C ILE A 28 19.50 7.20 12.29
N TYR A 29 20.47 7.90 11.73
CA TYR A 29 20.70 9.32 12.04
C TYR A 29 19.48 10.20 11.76
N PRO A 30 18.81 10.14 10.57
CA PRO A 30 17.60 10.91 10.33
C PRO A 30 16.45 10.56 11.28
N ILE A 31 16.26 9.28 11.62
CA ILE A 31 15.22 8.84 12.56
C ILE A 31 15.46 9.45 13.95
N VAL A 32 16.68 9.33 14.48
CA VAL A 32 17.04 9.90 15.78
C VAL A 32 16.90 11.42 15.78
N LYS A 33 17.33 12.07 14.69
CA LYS A 33 17.18 13.52 14.52
C LYS A 33 15.71 13.94 14.46
N LEU A 34 14.87 13.23 13.74
CA LEU A 34 13.42 13.49 13.69
C LEU A 34 12.77 13.33 15.07
N LEU A 35 13.13 12.28 15.82
CA LEU A 35 12.65 12.08 17.18
C LEU A 35 13.09 13.24 18.10
N TYR A 36 14.32 13.70 17.98
CA TYR A 36 14.79 14.86 18.75
C TYR A 36 14.04 16.14 18.35
N MET A 37 13.88 16.39 17.05
CA MET A 37 13.15 17.55 16.52
C MET A 37 11.67 17.56 16.92
N SER A 38 11.05 16.40 17.12
CA SER A 38 9.64 16.30 17.52
C SER A 38 9.33 16.89 18.91
N PHE A 39 10.35 17.06 19.75
CA PHE A 39 10.26 17.70 21.07
C PHE A 39 10.59 19.20 21.05
N LEU A 40 10.96 19.73 19.88
CA LEU A 40 11.36 21.12 19.71
C LEU A 40 10.30 21.88 18.93
N GLN A 41 10.13 23.17 19.25
CA GLN A 41 9.47 24.10 18.37
C GLN A 41 10.46 24.46 17.25
N TRP A 42 10.18 23.96 16.06
CA TRP A 42 11.00 24.18 14.88
C TRP A 42 10.29 25.15 13.93
N ASP A 43 10.87 26.32 13.71
CA ASP A 43 10.39 27.28 12.73
C ASP A 43 11.38 27.34 11.56
N LEU A 44 10.90 27.15 10.33
CA LEU A 44 11.70 27.20 9.11
C LEU A 44 12.40 28.54 8.90
N GLY A 45 11.89 29.63 9.51
CA GLY A 45 12.44 30.98 9.41
C GLY A 45 13.57 31.28 10.42
N SER A 46 13.71 30.52 11.49
CA SER A 46 14.68 30.78 12.57
C SER A 46 15.44 29.51 12.96
N MET A 47 16.45 29.14 12.16
CA MET A 47 17.34 28.01 12.50
C MET A 47 18.10 28.22 13.84
N LEU A 48 18.06 29.41 14.43
CA LEU A 48 18.83 29.81 15.60
C LEU A 48 18.07 29.74 16.94
N HIS A 49 16.73 29.64 16.93
CA HIS A 49 15.94 29.67 18.17
C HIS A 49 15.07 28.39 18.31
N GLN A 50 15.74 27.27 18.58
CA GLN A 50 15.07 26.05 18.92
C GLN A 50 14.64 26.06 20.38
N LYS A 51 13.35 26.08 20.65
CA LYS A 51 12.82 26.02 22.02
C LYS A 51 12.33 24.59 22.30
N PHE A 52 12.77 24.01 23.40
CA PHE A 52 12.24 22.74 23.85
C PHE A 52 10.82 22.93 24.40
N ILE A 53 9.84 22.26 23.77
CA ILE A 53 8.42 22.32 24.11
C ILE A 53 7.84 20.98 24.58
N GLY A 54 8.69 19.96 24.76
CA GLY A 54 8.26 18.64 25.22
C GLY A 54 7.25 17.99 24.27
N LEU A 55 6.12 17.55 24.78
CA LEU A 55 5.09 16.83 24.03
C LEU A 55 4.05 17.73 23.35
N GLN A 56 4.25 19.06 23.36
CA GLN A 56 3.24 20.00 22.82
C GLN A 56 2.92 19.72 21.35
N ASN A 57 3.93 19.43 20.51
CA ASN A 57 3.70 19.09 19.11
C ASN A 57 2.76 17.90 18.93
N TYR A 58 2.87 16.89 19.81
CA TYR A 58 2.01 15.71 19.76
C TYR A 58 0.57 16.02 20.15
N ILE A 59 0.40 16.89 21.16
CA ILE A 59 -0.93 17.35 21.60
C ILE A 59 -1.59 18.17 20.48
N ASP A 60 -0.85 19.07 19.86
CA ASP A 60 -1.33 19.93 18.79
C ASP A 60 -1.77 19.09 17.56
N VAL A 61 -0.93 18.13 17.14
CA VAL A 61 -1.25 17.21 16.03
C VAL A 61 -2.48 16.35 16.34
N LEU A 62 -2.57 15.78 17.56
CA LEU A 62 -3.73 14.94 17.93
C LEU A 62 -5.03 15.76 18.09
N SER A 63 -4.91 17.05 18.36
CA SER A 63 -6.03 17.99 18.47
C SER A 63 -6.47 18.54 17.11
N ASP A 64 -5.61 18.46 16.09
CA ASP A 64 -5.92 18.93 14.75
C ASP A 64 -7.01 18.06 14.10
N GLU A 65 -8.08 18.71 13.68
CA GLU A 65 -9.21 18.06 13.01
C GLU A 65 -8.78 17.41 11.69
N THR A 66 -7.91 18.06 10.93
CA THR A 66 -7.41 17.56 9.65
C THR A 66 -6.60 16.29 9.83
N PHE A 67 -5.76 16.25 10.86
CA PHE A 67 -5.00 15.04 11.20
C PHE A 67 -5.92 13.88 11.58
N ARG A 68 -6.92 14.12 12.43
CA ARG A 68 -7.88 13.07 12.84
C ARG A 68 -8.66 12.51 11.64
N ILE A 69 -9.08 13.38 10.72
CA ILE A 69 -9.75 12.98 9.49
C ILE A 69 -8.81 12.14 8.61
N ALA A 70 -7.58 12.58 8.42
CA ALA A 70 -6.56 11.87 7.62
C ALA A 70 -6.24 10.50 8.24
N PHE A 71 -6.07 10.44 9.55
CA PHE A 71 -5.82 9.20 10.27
C PHE A 71 -6.97 8.19 10.12
N ALA A 72 -8.21 8.65 10.29
CA ALA A 72 -9.40 7.84 10.10
C ALA A 72 -9.53 7.34 8.65
N ASN A 73 -9.23 8.19 7.66
CA ASN A 73 -9.22 7.82 6.25
C ASN A 73 -8.16 6.76 5.95
N THR A 74 -6.95 6.92 6.49
CA THR A 74 -5.85 5.97 6.31
C THR A 74 -6.16 4.62 6.95
N LEU A 75 -6.75 4.63 8.16
CA LEU A 75 -7.17 3.40 8.82
C LEU A 75 -8.23 2.67 8.00
N LEU A 76 -9.25 3.39 7.54
CA LEU A 76 -10.31 2.81 6.70
C LEU A 76 -9.75 2.33 5.34
N TYR A 77 -8.91 3.13 4.71
CA TYR A 77 -8.21 2.74 3.48
C TYR A 77 -7.45 1.43 3.67
N THR A 78 -6.62 1.33 4.70
CA THR A 78 -5.82 0.14 4.99
C THR A 78 -6.69 -1.07 5.30
N LEU A 79 -7.73 -0.90 6.14
CA LEU A 79 -8.65 -1.98 6.51
C LEU A 79 -9.44 -2.55 5.33
N VAL A 80 -9.69 -1.75 4.30
CA VAL A 80 -10.43 -2.20 3.10
C VAL A 80 -9.48 -2.69 2.02
N THR A 81 -8.40 -1.94 1.74
CA THR A 81 -7.52 -2.26 0.62
C THR A 81 -6.62 -3.46 0.89
N VAL A 82 -6.11 -3.63 2.11
CA VAL A 82 -5.22 -4.75 2.43
C VAL A 82 -5.94 -6.09 2.30
N PRO A 83 -7.08 -6.34 2.97
CA PRO A 83 -7.81 -7.59 2.75
C PRO A 83 -8.32 -7.73 1.31
N GLY A 84 -8.82 -6.65 0.70
CA GLY A 84 -9.34 -6.66 -0.65
C GLY A 84 -8.32 -7.15 -1.68
N GLN A 85 -7.13 -6.55 -1.70
CA GLN A 85 -6.07 -6.95 -2.63
C GLN A 85 -5.47 -8.32 -2.30
N MET A 86 -5.42 -8.71 -1.02
CA MET A 86 -4.96 -10.06 -0.62
C MET A 86 -5.93 -11.14 -1.08
N ILE A 87 -7.23 -10.96 -0.84
CA ILE A 87 -8.26 -11.93 -1.22
C ILE A 87 -8.30 -12.07 -2.74
N LEU A 88 -8.39 -10.95 -3.47
CA LEU A 88 -8.43 -10.98 -4.94
C LEU A 88 -7.11 -11.51 -5.54
N GLY A 89 -5.96 -11.15 -4.96
CA GLY A 89 -4.66 -11.65 -5.37
C GLY A 89 -4.50 -13.15 -5.15
N LEU A 90 -4.97 -13.66 -4.00
CA LEU A 90 -4.96 -15.10 -3.70
C LEU A 90 -5.92 -15.87 -4.62
N LEU A 91 -7.14 -15.37 -4.83
CA LEU A 91 -8.09 -15.99 -5.76
C LEU A 91 -7.51 -16.05 -7.17
N ALA A 92 -6.94 -14.95 -7.67
CA ALA A 92 -6.30 -14.91 -8.97
C ALA A 92 -5.10 -15.89 -9.04
N ALA A 93 -4.29 -15.98 -7.99
CA ALA A 93 -3.16 -16.91 -7.92
C ALA A 93 -3.62 -18.38 -7.98
N VAL A 94 -4.68 -18.74 -7.24
CA VAL A 94 -5.25 -20.10 -7.25
C VAL A 94 -5.80 -20.44 -8.63
N LEU A 95 -6.58 -19.53 -9.25
CA LEU A 95 -7.13 -19.74 -10.59
C LEU A 95 -6.03 -19.89 -11.65
N ILE A 96 -5.02 -19.02 -11.62
CA ILE A 96 -3.91 -19.09 -12.59
C ILE A 96 -3.04 -20.32 -12.34
N ASN A 97 -2.89 -20.76 -11.09
CA ASN A 97 -2.15 -21.97 -10.78
C ASN A 97 -2.81 -23.21 -11.39
N ALA A 98 -4.14 -23.21 -11.50
CA ALA A 98 -4.90 -24.30 -12.13
C ALA A 98 -4.77 -24.34 -13.66
N ILE A 99 -4.28 -23.27 -14.32
CA ILE A 99 -4.18 -23.15 -15.79
C ILE A 99 -2.70 -23.07 -16.21
N PRO A 100 -1.98 -24.20 -16.38
CA PRO A 100 -0.54 -24.17 -16.67
C PRO A 100 -0.18 -23.45 -17.97
N ARG A 101 -1.02 -23.63 -19.01
CA ARG A 101 -0.75 -23.22 -20.40
C ARG A 101 -0.67 -21.70 -20.59
N PHE A 102 -1.42 -20.91 -19.81
CA PHE A 102 -1.47 -19.44 -19.93
C PHE A 102 -0.95 -18.71 -18.68
N ARG A 103 -0.32 -19.43 -17.77
CA ARG A 103 0.15 -18.89 -16.47
C ARG A 103 1.05 -17.66 -16.63
N VAL A 104 1.98 -17.69 -17.58
CA VAL A 104 2.91 -16.58 -17.84
C VAL A 104 2.16 -15.37 -18.37
N THR A 105 1.26 -15.55 -19.33
CA THR A 105 0.47 -14.48 -19.95
C THR A 105 -0.39 -13.77 -18.90
N PHE A 106 -1.13 -14.52 -18.09
CA PHE A 106 -1.94 -13.93 -17.02
C PHE A 106 -1.08 -13.20 -15.98
N ARG A 107 0.08 -13.75 -15.59
CA ARG A 107 1.01 -13.08 -14.68
C ARG A 107 1.43 -11.72 -15.24
N VAL A 108 1.78 -11.63 -16.51
CA VAL A 108 2.18 -10.38 -17.15
C VAL A 108 1.03 -9.37 -17.16
N ILE A 109 -0.17 -9.79 -17.56
CA ILE A 109 -1.35 -8.91 -17.63
C ILE A 109 -1.67 -8.30 -16.25
N TYR A 110 -1.72 -9.13 -15.21
CA TYR A 110 -2.00 -8.66 -13.83
C TYR A 110 -0.84 -7.83 -13.24
N TYR A 111 0.38 -7.98 -13.75
CA TYR A 111 1.53 -7.23 -13.26
C TYR A 111 1.73 -5.87 -13.94
N ILE A 112 1.12 -5.64 -15.11
CA ILE A 112 1.18 -4.34 -15.83
C ILE A 112 0.77 -3.17 -14.91
N PRO A 113 -0.34 -3.22 -14.14
CA PRO A 113 -0.69 -2.13 -13.23
C PRO A 113 0.37 -1.86 -12.16
N VAL A 114 1.09 -2.88 -11.70
CA VAL A 114 2.09 -2.76 -10.63
C VAL A 114 3.27 -1.91 -11.07
N ILE A 115 3.76 -2.12 -12.31
CA ILE A 115 4.91 -1.39 -12.88
C ILE A 115 4.54 0.00 -13.40
N THR A 116 3.24 0.29 -13.58
CA THR A 116 2.80 1.59 -14.07
C THR A 116 2.94 2.65 -12.98
N SER A 117 3.38 3.85 -13.35
CA SER A 117 3.51 4.99 -12.41
C SER A 117 2.18 5.29 -11.71
N TRP A 118 2.24 5.58 -10.40
CA TRP A 118 1.08 6.00 -9.62
C TRP A 118 0.41 7.26 -10.19
N VAL A 119 1.20 8.21 -10.70
CA VAL A 119 0.68 9.46 -11.32
C VAL A 119 -0.18 9.15 -12.54
N ILE A 120 0.33 8.31 -13.45
CA ILE A 120 -0.40 7.94 -14.67
C ILE A 120 -1.71 7.22 -14.31
N VAL A 121 -1.65 6.26 -13.41
CA VAL A 121 -2.83 5.50 -12.97
C VAL A 121 -3.85 6.41 -12.29
N SER A 122 -3.40 7.32 -11.44
CA SER A 122 -4.29 8.30 -10.77
C SER A 122 -4.99 9.21 -11.77
N LEU A 123 -4.30 9.67 -12.81
CA LEU A 123 -4.90 10.47 -13.89
C LEU A 123 -5.95 9.66 -14.65
N ILE A 124 -5.67 8.42 -15.00
CA ILE A 124 -6.64 7.53 -15.68
C ILE A 124 -7.90 7.37 -14.82
N PHE A 125 -7.74 7.07 -13.52
CA PHE A 125 -8.87 6.93 -12.61
C PHE A 125 -9.66 8.25 -12.47
N ARG A 126 -8.95 9.38 -12.39
CA ARG A 126 -9.61 10.71 -12.39
C ARG A 126 -10.48 10.92 -13.64
N TYR A 127 -10.01 10.54 -14.82
CA TYR A 127 -10.82 10.63 -16.04
C TYR A 127 -11.99 9.66 -16.05
N ILE A 128 -11.80 8.43 -15.59
CA ILE A 128 -12.88 7.42 -15.53
C ILE A 128 -13.99 7.85 -14.55
N PHE A 129 -13.62 8.36 -13.37
CA PHE A 129 -14.53 8.73 -12.29
C PHE A 129 -14.94 10.22 -12.29
N ASN A 130 -14.58 10.97 -13.33
CA ASN A 130 -15.07 12.35 -13.48
C ASN A 130 -16.61 12.35 -13.64
N THR A 131 -17.25 13.48 -13.30
CA THR A 131 -18.70 13.67 -13.46
C THR A 131 -19.18 13.43 -14.90
N GLU A 132 -18.38 13.83 -15.89
CA GLU A 132 -18.60 13.55 -17.32
C GLU A 132 -17.73 12.38 -17.83
N GLY A 133 -17.25 11.54 -16.92
CA GLY A 133 -16.31 10.46 -17.23
C GLY A 133 -16.98 9.21 -17.77
N MET A 134 -16.13 8.29 -18.23
CA MET A 134 -16.56 7.04 -18.88
C MET A 134 -17.48 6.19 -17.97
N LEU A 135 -17.23 6.16 -16.66
CA LEU A 135 -18.04 5.37 -15.73
C LEU A 135 -19.50 5.91 -15.67
N ASN A 136 -19.67 7.22 -15.55
CA ASN A 136 -21.00 7.82 -15.54
C ASN A 136 -21.71 7.62 -16.89
N TYR A 137 -20.99 7.77 -18.01
CA TYR A 137 -21.55 7.49 -19.31
C TYR A 137 -22.11 6.06 -19.43
N VAL A 138 -21.35 5.07 -18.94
CA VAL A 138 -21.80 3.67 -18.93
C VAL A 138 -23.00 3.48 -17.99
N LEU A 139 -22.98 4.07 -16.79
CA LEU A 139 -24.06 3.91 -15.81
C LEU A 139 -25.36 4.58 -16.25
N THR A 140 -25.31 5.76 -16.88
CA THR A 140 -26.50 6.52 -17.27
C THR A 140 -27.00 6.14 -18.67
N ASN A 141 -26.10 6.01 -19.65
CA ASN A 141 -26.51 5.88 -21.06
C ASN A 141 -26.51 4.43 -21.57
N VAL A 142 -25.70 3.54 -20.98
CA VAL A 142 -25.62 2.14 -21.42
C VAL A 142 -26.45 1.22 -20.51
N LEU A 143 -26.25 1.34 -19.21
CA LEU A 143 -26.92 0.47 -18.24
C LEU A 143 -28.22 1.04 -17.67
N HIS A 144 -28.48 2.34 -17.89
CA HIS A 144 -29.64 3.08 -17.36
C HIS A 144 -29.89 2.86 -15.86
N LEU A 145 -28.80 2.67 -15.08
CA LEU A 145 -28.87 2.43 -13.63
C LEU A 145 -29.05 3.72 -12.82
N THR A 146 -28.66 4.87 -13.39
CA THR A 146 -28.76 6.17 -12.73
C THR A 146 -29.40 7.19 -13.67
N VAL A 147 -30.23 8.09 -13.12
CA VAL A 147 -30.89 9.17 -13.89
C VAL A 147 -29.97 10.37 -14.06
N SER A 148 -29.00 10.55 -13.15
CA SER A 148 -28.05 11.67 -13.16
C SER A 148 -26.63 11.20 -12.93
N ASN A 149 -25.66 12.01 -13.39
CA ASN A 149 -24.26 11.74 -13.19
C ASN A 149 -23.88 11.82 -11.72
N ILE A 150 -23.17 10.82 -11.21
CA ILE A 150 -22.68 10.76 -9.84
C ILE A 150 -21.38 11.57 -9.74
N ARG A 151 -21.29 12.43 -8.73
CA ARG A 151 -20.09 13.23 -8.46
C ARG A 151 -19.15 12.45 -7.52
N TRP A 152 -18.43 11.48 -8.09
CA TRP A 152 -17.56 10.56 -7.33
C TRP A 152 -16.45 11.29 -6.56
N LEU A 153 -15.83 12.30 -7.16
CA LEU A 153 -14.64 12.97 -6.64
C LEU A 153 -14.95 14.23 -5.82
N ASP A 154 -16.22 14.69 -5.79
CA ASP A 154 -16.59 15.93 -5.10
C ASP A 154 -16.87 15.71 -3.61
N SER A 155 -16.95 14.48 -3.15
CA SER A 155 -17.17 14.14 -1.75
C SER A 155 -16.00 13.33 -1.16
N ARG A 156 -15.76 13.51 0.15
CA ARG A 156 -14.75 12.75 0.89
C ARG A 156 -14.91 11.24 0.70
N TRP A 157 -16.14 10.74 0.86
CA TRP A 157 -16.43 9.31 0.76
C TRP A 157 -16.29 8.78 -0.66
N GLY A 158 -16.72 9.54 -1.66
CA GLY A 158 -16.56 9.19 -3.07
C GLY A 158 -15.09 9.12 -3.45
N GLY A 159 -14.31 10.15 -3.14
CA GLY A 159 -12.87 10.18 -3.40
C GLY A 159 -12.12 9.04 -2.68
N LEU A 160 -12.48 8.74 -1.42
CA LEU A 160 -11.88 7.64 -0.67
C LEU A 160 -12.23 6.28 -1.30
N THR A 161 -13.48 6.09 -1.75
CA THR A 161 -13.89 4.85 -2.44
C THR A 161 -13.11 4.64 -3.73
N VAL A 162 -12.94 5.69 -4.54
CA VAL A 162 -12.14 5.65 -5.78
C VAL A 162 -10.68 5.32 -5.47
N ALA A 163 -10.12 5.93 -4.43
CA ALA A 163 -8.75 5.64 -3.99
C ALA A 163 -8.59 4.18 -3.52
N MET A 164 -9.57 3.63 -2.78
CA MET A 164 -9.56 2.22 -2.37
C MET A 164 -9.65 1.28 -3.58
N MET A 165 -10.52 1.56 -4.55
CA MET A 165 -10.63 0.78 -5.80
C MET A 165 -9.31 0.76 -6.57
N LEU A 166 -8.67 1.94 -6.71
CA LEU A 166 -7.36 2.07 -7.34
C LEU A 166 -6.29 1.26 -6.61
N GLY A 167 -6.23 1.38 -5.27
CA GLY A 167 -5.28 0.67 -4.43
C GLY A 167 -5.44 -0.85 -4.54
N ILE A 168 -6.67 -1.36 -4.49
CA ILE A 168 -6.97 -2.78 -4.65
C ILE A 168 -6.56 -3.26 -6.05
N TRP A 169 -7.02 -2.58 -7.10
CA TRP A 169 -6.73 -2.96 -8.47
C TRP A 169 -5.22 -3.02 -8.76
N LYS A 170 -4.47 -2.02 -8.29
CA LYS A 170 -3.03 -1.98 -8.47
C LYS A 170 -2.30 -3.03 -7.62
N GLY A 171 -2.79 -3.28 -6.40
CA GLY A 171 -2.17 -4.22 -5.45
C GLY A 171 -2.40 -5.70 -5.77
N VAL A 172 -3.48 -6.05 -6.50
CA VAL A 172 -3.79 -7.45 -6.85
C VAL A 172 -2.65 -8.12 -7.59
N GLY A 173 -1.99 -7.43 -8.52
CA GLY A 173 -0.91 -8.01 -9.33
C GLY A 173 0.32 -8.43 -8.51
N TRP A 174 0.74 -7.61 -7.53
CA TRP A 174 1.83 -7.96 -6.62
C TRP A 174 1.48 -9.17 -5.75
N ASN A 175 0.29 -9.15 -5.14
CA ASN A 175 -0.20 -10.25 -4.31
C ASN A 175 -0.33 -11.56 -5.10
N LEU A 176 -0.81 -11.47 -6.34
CA LEU A 176 -0.90 -12.63 -7.25
C LEU A 176 0.47 -13.29 -7.43
N VAL A 177 1.51 -12.52 -7.73
CA VAL A 177 2.85 -13.08 -7.95
C VAL A 177 3.39 -13.72 -6.69
N VAL A 178 3.27 -13.05 -5.54
CA VAL A 178 3.73 -13.56 -4.24
C VAL A 178 3.00 -14.84 -3.85
N PHE A 179 1.67 -14.85 -3.94
CA PHE A 179 0.89 -16.04 -3.61
C PHE A 179 1.08 -17.17 -4.62
N LEU A 180 1.23 -16.86 -5.91
CA LEU A 180 1.50 -17.88 -6.91
C LEU A 180 2.84 -18.58 -6.68
N ALA A 181 3.88 -17.83 -6.28
CA ALA A 181 5.15 -18.42 -5.89
C ALA A 181 5.02 -19.30 -4.64
N ALA A 182 4.26 -18.86 -3.65
CA ALA A 182 3.97 -19.65 -2.45
C ALA A 182 3.18 -20.94 -2.77
N LEU A 183 2.16 -20.87 -3.64
CA LEU A 183 1.41 -22.03 -4.07
C LEU A 183 2.27 -23.08 -4.79
N GLN A 184 3.25 -22.61 -5.58
CA GLN A 184 4.18 -23.49 -6.30
C GLN A 184 5.24 -24.13 -5.39
N SER A 185 5.45 -23.61 -4.19
CA SER A 185 6.39 -24.18 -3.22
C SER A 185 5.76 -25.28 -2.35
N VAL A 186 4.43 -25.46 -2.40
CA VAL A 186 3.75 -26.52 -1.64
C VAL A 186 4.07 -27.88 -2.25
N PRO A 187 4.59 -28.85 -1.49
CA PRO A 187 4.89 -30.19 -1.99
C PRO A 187 3.66 -30.87 -2.56
N GLN A 188 3.80 -31.48 -3.75
CA GLN A 188 2.74 -32.20 -4.44
C GLN A 188 2.21 -33.39 -3.62
N GLU A 189 3.07 -34.04 -2.85
CA GLU A 189 2.79 -35.16 -1.96
C GLU A 189 1.65 -34.87 -0.96
N LEU A 190 1.56 -33.62 -0.49
CA LEU A 190 0.49 -33.20 0.43
C LEU A 190 -0.88 -33.21 -0.26
N TYR A 191 -0.94 -32.86 -1.54
CA TYR A 191 -2.19 -32.90 -2.32
C TYR A 191 -2.57 -34.31 -2.70
N GLU A 192 -1.60 -35.21 -2.92
CA GLU A 192 -1.80 -36.60 -3.24
C GLU A 192 -2.32 -37.39 -2.02
N SER A 193 -1.68 -37.20 -0.85
CA SER A 193 -2.15 -37.80 0.40
C SER A 193 -3.55 -37.35 0.78
N ALA A 194 -3.84 -36.04 0.70
CA ALA A 194 -5.20 -35.53 0.90
C ALA A 194 -6.20 -36.06 -0.13
N GLY A 195 -5.72 -36.42 -1.33
CA GLY A 195 -6.55 -37.12 -2.35
C GLY A 195 -6.90 -38.53 -1.95
N ILE A 196 -5.96 -39.28 -1.38
CA ILE A 196 -6.17 -40.65 -0.85
C ILE A 196 -7.16 -40.59 0.32
N ASP A 197 -7.09 -39.59 1.17
CA ASP A 197 -8.02 -39.37 2.29
C ASP A 197 -9.42 -38.89 1.84
N GLY A 198 -9.69 -38.81 0.53
CA GLY A 198 -10.98 -38.44 -0.04
C GLY A 198 -11.29 -36.93 0.01
N CYS A 199 -10.30 -36.06 0.25
CA CYS A 199 -10.52 -34.62 0.28
C CYS A 199 -10.87 -34.05 -1.10
N GLY A 200 -12.01 -33.37 -1.19
CA GLY A 200 -12.39 -32.56 -2.35
C GLY A 200 -11.53 -31.31 -2.55
N ALA A 201 -11.67 -30.61 -3.67
CA ALA A 201 -10.87 -29.44 -4.01
C ALA A 201 -10.96 -28.33 -2.95
N PHE A 202 -12.14 -28.07 -2.39
CA PHE A 202 -12.36 -27.06 -1.35
C PHE A 202 -11.67 -27.46 -0.03
N GLN A 203 -11.74 -28.73 0.35
CA GLN A 203 -11.07 -29.26 1.53
C GLN A 203 -9.55 -29.17 1.39
N LYS A 204 -9.00 -29.55 0.22
CA LYS A 204 -7.56 -29.37 -0.07
C LYS A 204 -7.12 -27.91 0.04
N PHE A 205 -7.95 -26.97 -0.41
CA PHE A 205 -7.63 -25.54 -0.26
C PHE A 205 -7.51 -25.12 1.21
N PHE A 206 -8.50 -25.46 2.05
CA PHE A 206 -8.51 -25.01 3.45
C PHE A 206 -7.57 -25.81 4.35
N TYR A 207 -7.38 -27.12 4.13
CA TYR A 207 -6.59 -27.98 5.02
C TYR A 207 -5.16 -28.20 4.55
N VAL A 208 -4.85 -27.99 3.26
CA VAL A 208 -3.50 -28.17 2.72
C VAL A 208 -2.93 -26.84 2.27
N THR A 209 -3.60 -26.18 1.31
CA THR A 209 -3.05 -24.98 0.65
C THR A 209 -2.90 -23.82 1.62
N LEU A 210 -4.00 -23.40 2.26
CA LEU A 210 -4.03 -22.21 3.11
C LEU A 210 -3.07 -22.31 4.31
N PRO A 211 -2.99 -23.45 5.05
CA PRO A 211 -2.00 -23.61 6.11
C PRO A 211 -0.55 -23.58 5.61
N SER A 212 -0.28 -24.20 4.45
CA SER A 212 1.07 -24.25 3.87
C SER A 212 1.60 -22.88 3.48
N ILE A 213 0.74 -22.00 2.95
CA ILE A 213 1.12 -20.63 2.56
C ILE A 213 0.91 -19.58 3.67
N LYS A 214 0.49 -19.99 4.88
CA LYS A 214 0.26 -19.08 6.01
C LYS A 214 1.42 -18.11 6.29
N PRO A 215 2.70 -18.54 6.26
CA PRO A 215 3.82 -17.61 6.44
C PRO A 215 3.85 -16.49 5.40
N THR A 216 3.53 -16.82 4.15
CA THR A 216 3.47 -15.83 3.05
C THR A 216 2.28 -14.89 3.21
N ILE A 217 1.12 -15.39 3.67
CA ILE A 217 -0.04 -14.55 3.98
C ILE A 217 0.29 -13.55 5.08
N LEU A 218 0.94 -13.99 6.17
CA LEU A 218 1.36 -13.11 7.26
C LEU A 218 2.39 -12.09 6.79
N PHE A 219 3.37 -12.50 5.99
CA PHE A 219 4.34 -11.59 5.38
C PHE A 219 3.65 -10.52 4.53
N ALA A 220 2.75 -10.93 3.62
CA ALA A 220 2.01 -10.00 2.78
C ALA A 220 1.15 -9.04 3.63
N LEU A 221 0.45 -9.55 4.65
CA LEU A 221 -0.36 -8.74 5.56
C LEU A 221 0.47 -7.64 6.24
N VAL A 222 1.62 -8.00 6.79
CA VAL A 222 2.50 -7.03 7.48
C VAL A 222 3.02 -5.98 6.49
N MET A 223 3.55 -6.42 5.33
CA MET A 223 4.11 -5.51 4.32
C MET A 223 3.06 -4.55 3.76
N LEU A 224 1.86 -5.05 3.46
CA LEU A 224 0.77 -4.23 2.95
C LEU A 224 0.20 -3.28 4.00
N THR A 225 0.16 -3.70 5.26
CA THR A 225 -0.27 -2.82 6.37
C THR A 225 0.72 -1.67 6.55
N ILE A 226 2.03 -1.96 6.55
CA ILE A 226 3.07 -0.92 6.58
C ILE A 226 2.89 0.03 5.39
N GLY A 227 2.73 -0.53 4.16
CA GLY A 227 2.47 0.26 2.95
C GLY A 227 1.21 1.12 3.06
N GLY A 228 0.12 0.59 3.62
CA GLY A 228 -1.13 1.33 3.85
C GLY A 228 -0.94 2.56 4.75
N PHE A 229 -0.16 2.43 5.82
CA PHE A 229 0.14 3.54 6.71
C PHE A 229 1.11 4.58 6.12
N THR A 230 1.98 4.21 5.19
CA THR A 230 2.83 5.19 4.49
C THR A 230 2.02 6.16 3.62
N HIS A 231 0.78 5.80 3.27
CA HIS A 231 -0.16 6.69 2.57
C HIS A 231 -0.85 7.72 3.49
N LEU A 232 -0.54 7.77 4.80
CA LEU A 232 -1.10 8.78 5.72
C LEU A 232 -0.86 10.20 5.21
N GLY A 233 0.35 10.50 4.71
CA GLY A 233 0.68 11.77 4.10
C GLY A 233 -0.22 12.09 2.90
N THR A 234 -0.43 11.14 2.01
CA THR A 234 -1.30 11.29 0.84
C THR A 234 -2.76 11.53 1.24
N CYS A 235 -3.26 10.80 2.27
CA CYS A 235 -4.61 11.01 2.80
C CYS A 235 -4.77 12.34 3.52
N TYR A 236 -3.72 12.82 4.20
CA TYR A 236 -3.66 14.15 4.80
C TYR A 236 -3.75 15.23 3.73
N HIS A 237 -2.97 15.12 2.66
CA HIS A 237 -3.05 16.03 1.53
C HIS A 237 -4.40 15.97 0.82
N ALA A 238 -4.99 14.79 0.62
CA ALA A 238 -6.32 14.66 0.03
C ALA A 238 -7.41 15.31 0.90
N ALA A 239 -7.30 15.24 2.23
CA ALA A 239 -8.21 15.91 3.15
C ALA A 239 -8.03 17.44 3.13
N CYS A 240 -6.79 17.94 3.06
CA CYS A 240 -6.49 19.34 2.81
C CYS A 240 -6.98 19.80 1.44
N PHE A 241 -6.95 18.93 0.43
CA PHE A 241 -7.36 19.22 -0.93
C PHE A 241 -8.84 19.50 -1.07
N THR A 242 -9.69 18.71 -0.42
CA THR A 242 -11.13 18.98 -0.37
C THR A 242 -11.45 20.28 0.37
N GLY A 243 -10.59 20.69 1.32
CA GLY A 243 -10.69 21.98 2.00
C GLY A 243 -10.18 23.15 1.14
N ILE A 244 -9.06 22.98 0.42
CA ILE A 244 -8.41 24.03 -0.38
C ILE A 244 -9.11 24.24 -1.71
N ASN A 245 -9.64 23.19 -2.37
CA ASN A 245 -10.44 23.34 -3.60
C ASN A 245 -11.77 24.09 -3.37
N ARG A 246 -12.23 24.19 -2.13
CA ARG A 246 -13.34 25.10 -1.79
C ARG A 246 -12.91 26.56 -1.63
N GLY A 247 -11.61 26.85 -1.47
CA GLY A 247 -11.12 28.18 -1.16
C GLY A 247 -10.13 28.82 -2.17
N ALA A 248 -9.43 28.04 -3.00
CA ALA A 248 -8.45 28.60 -3.93
C ALA A 248 -8.28 27.67 -5.15
N GLY A 249 -8.67 28.12 -6.32
CA GLY A 249 -8.57 27.43 -7.61
C GLY A 249 -7.14 27.24 -8.14
N ASP A 250 -6.17 26.81 -7.33
CA ASP A 250 -4.77 26.73 -7.74
C ASP A 250 -4.27 25.26 -7.78
N GLY A 251 -4.52 24.63 -8.94
CA GLY A 251 -4.04 23.27 -9.24
C GLY A 251 -2.52 23.12 -9.37
N LYS A 252 -1.75 24.21 -9.33
CA LYS A 252 -0.28 24.19 -9.44
C LYS A 252 0.44 23.80 -8.15
N PHE A 253 -0.18 24.02 -7.01
CA PHE A 253 0.39 23.65 -5.70
C PHE A 253 0.38 22.13 -5.49
N VAL A 254 -0.61 21.46 -6.01
CA VAL A 254 -0.85 20.01 -5.92
C VAL A 254 0.25 19.20 -6.59
N MET A 255 0.66 19.61 -7.78
CA MET A 255 1.68 18.91 -8.55
C MET A 255 3.07 19.00 -7.88
N LYS A 256 3.34 20.03 -7.08
CA LYS A 256 4.61 20.17 -6.35
C LYS A 256 4.69 19.24 -5.12
N VAL A 257 3.58 18.98 -4.46
CA VAL A 257 3.55 18.15 -3.25
C VAL A 257 3.61 16.67 -3.58
N ASP A 258 2.94 16.22 -4.65
CA ASP A 258 3.00 14.83 -5.11
C ASP A 258 4.40 14.43 -5.60
N ILE A 259 5.21 15.38 -6.11
CA ILE A 259 6.60 15.14 -6.52
C ILE A 259 7.52 14.96 -5.30
N VAL A 260 7.23 15.61 -4.19
CA VAL A 260 8.06 15.57 -2.97
C VAL A 260 7.71 14.38 -2.06
N CYS A 261 6.46 13.90 -2.08
CA CYS A 261 6.00 12.76 -1.27
C CYS A 261 6.00 11.42 -2.02
N GLY A 262 6.44 11.38 -3.26
CA GLY A 262 6.50 10.19 -4.12
C GLY A 262 7.72 9.28 -3.89
N TRP A 263 8.39 9.39 -2.72
CA TRP A 263 9.50 8.50 -2.31
C TRP A 263 9.17 7.75 -1.04
#